data_73add69dc2acd8e120bd6b79c49d5ba8
#
_entry.id   73add69dc2acd8e120bd6b79c49d5ba8
#
_cell.length_a   1.000
_cell.length_b   1.000
_cell.length_c   1.000
_cell.angle_alpha   90.00
_cell.angle_beta   90.00
_cell.angle_gamma   90.00
#
_symmetry.space_group_name_H-M   'P 1'
#
loop_
_entity.id
_entity.type
_entity.pdbx_description
1 polymer ?
#
loop_
_entity_poly.entity_id
_entity_poly.type
_entity_poly.pdbx_seq_one_letter_code
_entity_poly.pdbx_strand_id
1 'polypeptide(L)'
;RVMASVSSWLERKLRLKVSATKTKVVRPMKSNFLGFTFWKSTKGWECKPTDTAKKKLETKVKEVLLRKRAVAKPLYIVFTKLNQIVRGWVNYYHIGSMNTYLRDKFGPWLRHKVRVVIVKQWKKCGTIYKNLLTMKRIIKSNLDDTSIYQAAMTRLGWYRQCGQSVFNFLLSPKVLAMPKKNRTDKRKSRPGLVDPYALYQSLRSPICM
;
A
#
# COMPACT_ATOMS: atom_id res chain seq x y z
N ARG A 1 1.41 42.06 -9.83
CA ARG A 1 0.14 42.65 -9.36
C ARG A 1 -0.60 41.77 -8.37
N VAL A 2 -0.94 40.49 -8.70
CA VAL A 2 -1.71 39.58 -7.82
C VAL A 2 -1.02 39.37 -6.46
N MET A 3 0.29 39.07 -6.45
CA MET A 3 1.05 38.84 -5.22
C MET A 3 1.04 40.05 -4.29
N ALA A 4 1.26 41.28 -4.85
CA ALA A 4 1.26 42.49 -4.05
C ALA A 4 -0.14 42.79 -3.46
N SER A 5 -1.20 42.60 -4.23
CA SER A 5 -2.58 42.78 -3.77
C SER A 5 -2.92 41.80 -2.63
N VAL A 6 -2.59 40.49 -2.78
CA VAL A 6 -2.86 39.47 -1.76
C VAL A 6 -2.03 39.74 -0.51
N SER A 7 -0.74 40.07 -0.64
CA SER A 7 0.14 40.38 0.51
C SER A 7 -0.39 41.57 1.30
N SER A 8 -0.74 42.67 0.60
CA SER A 8 -1.31 43.86 1.24
C SER A 8 -2.65 43.58 1.94
N TRP A 9 -3.49 42.71 1.35
CA TRP A 9 -4.74 42.30 2.00
C TRP A 9 -4.50 41.48 3.27
N LEU A 10 -3.57 40.49 3.22
CA LEU A 10 -3.21 39.64 4.36
C LEU A 10 -2.62 40.48 5.52
N GLU A 11 -1.76 41.45 5.21
CA GLU A 11 -1.16 42.33 6.21
C GLU A 11 -2.20 43.27 6.85
N ARG A 12 -3.06 43.85 6.05
CA ARG A 12 -4.09 44.79 6.55
C ARG A 12 -5.23 44.12 7.30
N LYS A 13 -5.76 43.00 6.76
CA LYS A 13 -6.96 42.36 7.33
C LYS A 13 -6.62 41.34 8.40
N LEU A 14 -5.58 40.54 8.19
CA LEU A 14 -5.23 39.44 9.10
C LEU A 14 -3.98 39.73 9.95
N ARG A 15 -3.34 40.89 9.75
CA ARG A 15 -2.08 41.27 10.43
C ARG A 15 -0.96 40.21 10.33
N LEU A 16 -0.93 39.47 9.21
CA LEU A 16 0.03 38.42 8.94
C LEU A 16 1.19 38.97 8.12
N LYS A 17 2.43 38.77 8.57
CA LYS A 17 3.63 39.09 7.77
C LYS A 17 3.83 38.05 6.67
N VAL A 18 3.85 38.50 5.41
CA VAL A 18 4.10 37.64 4.25
C VAL A 18 5.61 37.53 4.02
N SER A 19 6.12 36.30 4.02
CA SER A 19 7.55 36.06 3.77
C SER A 19 7.85 36.19 2.27
N ALA A 20 8.60 37.20 1.88
CA ALA A 20 9.02 37.43 0.49
C ALA A 20 9.83 36.26 -0.11
N THR A 21 10.64 35.56 0.72
CA THR A 21 11.46 34.43 0.29
C THR A 21 10.68 33.14 0.08
N LYS A 22 9.61 32.93 0.85
CA LYS A 22 8.80 31.69 0.80
C LYS A 22 7.56 31.82 -0.09
N THR A 23 7.11 33.03 -0.37
CA THR A 23 5.88 33.29 -1.14
C THR A 23 6.22 33.38 -2.62
N LYS A 24 5.58 32.54 -3.43
CA LYS A 24 5.80 32.51 -4.88
C LYS A 24 4.48 32.30 -5.60
N VAL A 25 4.29 33.03 -6.70
CA VAL A 25 3.20 32.78 -7.66
C VAL A 25 3.75 31.85 -8.74
N VAL A 26 3.23 30.66 -8.81
CA VAL A 26 3.69 29.63 -9.76
C VAL A 26 2.49 29.03 -10.50
N ARG A 27 2.74 28.47 -11.68
CA ARG A 27 1.70 27.69 -12.39
C ARG A 27 1.27 26.50 -11.55
N PRO A 28 -0.02 26.09 -11.53
CA PRO A 28 -0.52 24.97 -10.72
C PRO A 28 0.32 23.70 -10.85
N MET A 29 0.77 23.35 -12.07
CA MET A 29 1.59 22.16 -12.31
C MET A 29 2.96 22.19 -11.62
N LYS A 30 3.48 23.36 -11.27
CA LYS A 30 4.76 23.52 -10.54
C LYS A 30 4.55 23.74 -9.04
N SER A 31 3.29 23.83 -8.58
CA SER A 31 2.98 24.01 -7.17
C SER A 31 2.89 22.69 -6.44
N ASN A 32 3.42 22.68 -5.22
CA ASN A 32 3.25 21.58 -4.26
C ASN A 32 2.56 22.14 -3.03
N PHE A 33 1.35 21.65 -2.76
CA PHE A 33 0.58 22.10 -1.60
C PHE A 33 0.13 20.90 -0.77
N LEU A 34 0.48 20.87 0.49
CA LEU A 34 0.14 19.78 1.43
C LEU A 34 0.48 18.36 0.90
N GLY A 35 1.55 18.24 0.12
CA GLY A 35 1.96 16.97 -0.47
C GLY A 35 1.21 16.59 -1.74
N PHE A 36 0.37 17.47 -2.27
CA PHE A 36 -0.27 17.33 -3.56
C PHE A 36 0.42 18.16 -4.63
N THR A 37 0.39 17.67 -5.86
CA THR A 37 0.72 18.40 -7.08
C THR A 37 -0.49 18.36 -8.01
N PHE A 38 -0.59 19.33 -8.91
CA PHE A 38 -1.76 19.49 -9.79
C PHE A 38 -1.38 19.15 -11.23
N TRP A 39 -2.33 18.66 -11.98
CA TRP A 39 -2.19 18.39 -13.39
C TRP A 39 -3.51 18.61 -14.12
N LYS A 40 -3.43 18.91 -15.40
CA LYS A 40 -4.62 19.12 -16.24
C LYS A 40 -5.01 17.81 -16.89
N SER A 41 -6.17 17.29 -16.51
CA SER A 41 -6.82 16.11 -17.10
C SER A 41 -7.80 16.56 -18.19
N THR A 42 -8.35 15.63 -18.97
CA THR A 42 -9.46 15.89 -19.89
C THR A 42 -10.72 16.41 -19.21
N LYS A 43 -10.90 16.06 -17.92
CA LYS A 43 -12.01 16.49 -17.06
C LYS A 43 -11.76 17.82 -16.33
N GLY A 44 -10.58 18.43 -16.49
CA GLY A 44 -10.19 19.66 -15.80
C GLY A 44 -8.95 19.50 -14.92
N TRP A 45 -8.82 20.35 -13.90
CA TRP A 45 -7.70 20.30 -12.97
C TRP A 45 -7.91 19.21 -11.92
N GLU A 46 -6.94 18.30 -11.81
CA GLU A 46 -6.92 17.24 -10.80
C GLU A 46 -5.66 17.36 -9.94
N CYS A 47 -5.75 16.89 -8.70
CA CYS A 47 -4.58 16.74 -7.83
C CYS A 47 -4.14 15.30 -7.75
N LYS A 48 -2.86 15.08 -7.45
CA LYS A 48 -2.27 13.77 -7.18
C LYS A 48 -1.19 13.91 -6.10
N PRO A 49 -0.90 12.85 -5.32
CA PRO A 49 0.20 12.87 -4.36
C PRO A 49 1.54 13.12 -5.06
N THR A 50 2.40 13.93 -4.43
CA THR A 50 3.76 14.17 -4.91
C THR A 50 4.59 12.89 -4.86
N ASP A 51 5.64 12.80 -5.68
CA ASP A 51 6.54 11.64 -5.67
C ASP A 51 7.31 11.53 -4.35
N THR A 52 7.58 12.66 -3.68
CA THR A 52 8.14 12.67 -2.33
C THR A 52 7.18 12.04 -1.31
N ALA A 53 5.89 12.28 -1.40
CA ALA A 53 4.87 11.67 -0.55
C ALA A 53 4.77 10.15 -0.77
N LYS A 54 4.82 9.70 -2.03
CA LYS A 54 4.86 8.28 -2.40
C LYS A 54 6.12 7.59 -1.86
N LYS A 55 7.30 8.20 -2.04
CA LYS A 55 8.57 7.69 -1.51
C LYS A 55 8.56 7.58 0.01
N LYS A 56 8.00 8.57 0.72
CA LYS A 56 7.84 8.51 2.18
C LYS A 56 6.97 7.33 2.61
N LEU A 57 5.87 7.04 1.91
CA LEU A 57 5.04 5.86 2.17
C LEU A 57 5.85 4.57 1.98
N GLU A 58 6.54 4.44 0.84
CA GLU A 58 7.34 3.25 0.54
C GLU A 58 8.47 3.04 1.57
N THR A 59 9.11 4.11 2.03
CA THR A 59 10.15 4.05 3.08
C THR A 59 9.57 3.53 4.39
N LYS A 60 8.45 4.10 4.87
CA LYS A 60 7.77 3.62 6.09
C LYS A 60 7.37 2.14 6.00
N VAL A 61 6.86 1.71 4.83
CA VAL A 61 6.51 0.31 4.59
C VAL A 61 7.76 -0.58 4.57
N LYS A 62 8.86 -0.14 3.93
CA LYS A 62 10.14 -0.86 3.93
C LYS A 62 10.70 -1.05 5.33
N GLU A 63 10.60 -0.05 6.20
CA GLU A 63 11.03 -0.14 7.60
C GLU A 63 10.27 -1.22 8.38
N VAL A 64 8.95 -1.32 8.21
CA VAL A 64 8.14 -2.37 8.83
C VAL A 64 8.49 -3.75 8.25
N LEU A 65 8.76 -3.84 6.94
CA LEU A 65 9.08 -5.07 6.22
C LEU A 65 10.57 -5.41 6.21
N LEU A 66 11.41 -4.72 7.00
CA LEU A 66 12.80 -5.10 7.19
C LEU A 66 12.89 -6.57 7.60
N ARG A 67 13.59 -7.38 6.77
CA ARG A 67 13.61 -8.86 6.91
C ARG A 67 13.94 -9.32 8.32
N LYS A 68 14.97 -8.73 8.96
CA LYS A 68 15.38 -9.11 10.34
C LYS A 68 14.24 -8.90 11.35
N ARG A 69 13.45 -7.83 11.20
CA ARG A 69 12.37 -7.47 12.14
C ARG A 69 11.03 -8.14 11.81
N ALA A 70 10.67 -8.16 10.52
CA ALA A 70 9.37 -8.67 10.08
C ALA A 70 9.26 -10.20 10.18
N VAL A 71 10.34 -10.93 9.90
CA VAL A 71 10.34 -12.40 9.99
C VAL A 71 10.29 -12.90 11.42
N ALA A 72 10.88 -12.16 12.36
CA ALA A 72 10.88 -12.50 13.78
C ALA A 72 9.52 -12.25 14.48
N LYS A 73 8.65 -11.44 13.89
CA LYS A 73 7.35 -11.08 14.48
C LYS A 73 6.22 -11.90 13.90
N PRO A 74 5.17 -12.21 14.69
CA PRO A 74 3.94 -12.80 14.17
C PRO A 74 3.34 -11.95 13.04
N LEU A 75 2.87 -12.60 11.99
CA LEU A 75 2.40 -11.93 10.77
C LEU A 75 1.28 -10.92 11.02
N TYR A 76 0.38 -11.20 11.98
CA TYR A 76 -0.72 -10.28 12.32
C TYR A 76 -0.22 -8.94 12.89
N ILE A 77 0.89 -8.94 13.65
CA ILE A 77 1.50 -7.69 14.16
C ILE A 77 2.07 -6.87 13.01
N VAL A 78 2.71 -7.55 12.05
CA VAL A 78 3.22 -6.91 10.83
C VAL A 78 2.07 -6.29 10.04
N PHE A 79 0.97 -7.04 9.84
CA PHE A 79 -0.22 -6.56 9.12
C PHE A 79 -0.89 -5.38 9.84
N THR A 80 -1.02 -5.43 11.16
CA THR A 80 -1.59 -4.29 11.92
C THR A 80 -0.82 -3.00 11.66
N LYS A 81 0.51 -3.05 11.74
CA LYS A 81 1.36 -1.88 11.47
C LYS A 81 1.28 -1.40 10.03
N LEU A 82 1.33 -2.32 9.07
CA LEU A 82 1.17 -1.98 7.65
C LEU A 82 -0.19 -1.35 7.38
N ASN A 83 -1.26 -1.93 7.93
CA ASN A 83 -2.62 -1.42 7.76
C ASN A 83 -2.78 0.00 8.31
N GLN A 84 -2.17 0.30 9.47
CA GLN A 84 -2.18 1.66 10.02
C GLN A 84 -1.53 2.66 9.06
N ILE A 85 -0.33 2.33 8.55
CA ILE A 85 0.40 3.19 7.61
C ILE A 85 -0.38 3.39 6.31
N VAL A 86 -0.86 2.28 5.72
CA VAL A 86 -1.56 2.31 4.43
C VAL A 86 -2.90 3.03 4.54
N ARG A 87 -3.69 2.73 5.58
CA ARG A 87 -4.99 3.40 5.81
C ARG A 87 -4.81 4.90 6.03
N GLY A 88 -3.88 5.30 6.91
CA GLY A 88 -3.63 6.71 7.18
C GLY A 88 -3.21 7.48 5.92
N TRP A 89 -2.33 6.88 5.09
CA TRP A 89 -1.87 7.51 3.87
C TRP A 89 -2.98 7.58 2.80
N VAL A 90 -3.71 6.48 2.57
CA VAL A 90 -4.81 6.45 1.59
C VAL A 90 -5.95 7.38 2.01
N ASN A 91 -6.32 7.41 3.30
CA ASN A 91 -7.34 8.32 3.81
C ASN A 91 -6.97 9.80 3.64
N TYR A 92 -5.69 10.15 3.79
CA TYR A 92 -5.24 11.53 3.57
C TYR A 92 -5.25 11.92 2.10
N TYR A 93 -4.80 11.03 1.21
CA TYR A 93 -4.63 11.33 -0.20
C TYR A 93 -5.80 10.90 -1.10
N HIS A 94 -6.90 10.36 -0.56
CA HIS A 94 -8.02 9.81 -1.35
C HIS A 94 -8.68 10.81 -2.30
N ILE A 95 -8.61 12.09 -1.99
CA ILE A 95 -9.12 13.19 -2.82
C ILE A 95 -8.38 13.23 -4.18
N GLY A 96 -7.09 12.87 -4.16
CA GLY A 96 -6.24 12.91 -5.35
C GLY A 96 -6.38 11.68 -6.24
N SER A 97 -6.03 11.83 -7.52
CA SER A 97 -6.02 10.73 -8.48
C SER A 97 -4.84 9.79 -8.22
N MET A 98 -5.12 8.55 -7.80
CA MET A 98 -4.11 7.56 -7.40
C MET A 98 -4.32 6.17 -8.03
N ASN A 99 -5.32 6.00 -8.89
CA ASN A 99 -5.68 4.69 -9.47
C ASN A 99 -4.46 3.90 -9.97
N THR A 100 -3.75 4.45 -10.93
CA THR A 100 -2.58 3.81 -11.57
C THR A 100 -1.48 3.51 -10.56
N TYR A 101 -1.20 4.43 -9.62
CA TYR A 101 -0.15 4.22 -8.63
C TYR A 101 -0.49 3.07 -7.68
N LEU A 102 -1.71 3.04 -7.13
CA LEU A 102 -2.12 2.02 -6.16
C LEU A 102 -2.35 0.65 -6.82
N ARG A 103 -2.97 0.63 -8.02
CA ARG A 103 -3.28 -0.61 -8.73
C ARG A 103 -2.03 -1.27 -9.31
N ASP A 104 -1.21 -0.49 -10.03
CA ASP A 104 -0.18 -1.04 -10.91
C ASP A 104 1.24 -1.01 -10.31
N LYS A 105 1.49 -0.10 -9.34
CA LYS A 105 2.83 0.06 -8.75
C LYS A 105 2.86 -0.36 -7.28
N PHE A 106 2.21 0.40 -6.41
CA PHE A 106 2.33 0.21 -4.97
C PHE A 106 1.69 -1.08 -4.46
N GLY A 107 0.48 -1.41 -4.91
CA GLY A 107 -0.24 -2.62 -4.47
C GLY A 107 0.51 -3.92 -4.79
N PRO A 108 0.90 -4.18 -6.05
CA PRO A 108 1.69 -5.35 -6.41
C PRO A 108 3.02 -5.41 -5.66
N TRP A 109 3.73 -4.29 -5.54
CA TRP A 109 4.99 -4.20 -4.82
C TRP A 109 4.83 -4.54 -3.32
N LEU A 110 3.82 -3.99 -2.65
CA LEU A 110 3.51 -4.29 -1.25
C LEU A 110 3.23 -5.78 -1.04
N ARG A 111 2.35 -6.36 -1.86
CA ARG A 111 2.00 -7.78 -1.80
C ARG A 111 3.22 -8.67 -2.02
N HIS A 112 4.07 -8.33 -2.99
CA HIS A 112 5.30 -9.09 -3.24
C HIS A 112 6.24 -9.06 -2.02
N LYS A 113 6.47 -7.91 -1.42
CA LYS A 113 7.29 -7.78 -0.19
C LYS A 113 6.72 -8.58 0.98
N VAL A 114 5.41 -8.57 1.15
CA VAL A 114 4.72 -9.35 2.19
C VAL A 114 4.85 -10.85 1.94
N ARG A 115 4.71 -11.31 0.70
CA ARG A 115 4.92 -12.73 0.34
C ARG A 115 6.33 -13.19 0.69
N VAL A 116 7.35 -12.37 0.42
CA VAL A 116 8.74 -12.68 0.79
C VAL A 116 8.88 -12.88 2.31
N VAL A 117 8.22 -12.05 3.12
CA VAL A 117 8.23 -12.23 4.59
C VAL A 117 7.54 -13.52 4.98
N ILE A 118 6.37 -13.83 4.41
CA ILE A 118 5.60 -15.06 4.68
C ILE A 118 6.43 -16.30 4.36
N VAL A 119 6.96 -16.38 3.14
CA VAL A 119 7.75 -17.54 2.68
C VAL A 119 9.01 -17.72 3.52
N LYS A 120 9.64 -16.62 3.92
CA LYS A 120 10.81 -16.66 4.80
C LYS A 120 10.46 -17.12 6.24
N GLN A 121 9.26 -16.84 6.73
CA GLN A 121 8.77 -17.41 7.99
C GLN A 121 8.53 -18.92 7.90
N TRP A 122 8.14 -19.42 6.73
CA TRP A 122 7.95 -20.87 6.51
C TRP A 122 9.26 -21.66 6.43
N LYS A 123 10.38 -21.02 6.15
CA LYS A 123 11.77 -21.50 6.17
C LYS A 123 12.06 -22.68 5.22
N LYS A 124 11.50 -23.87 5.50
CA LYS A 124 11.79 -25.11 4.79
C LYS A 124 10.88 -25.30 3.57
N CYS A 125 11.43 -25.83 2.47
CA CYS A 125 10.66 -26.10 1.24
C CYS A 125 9.44 -26.99 1.49
N GLY A 126 9.56 -28.04 2.29
CA GLY A 126 8.42 -28.89 2.66
C GLY A 126 7.33 -28.15 3.44
N THR A 127 7.69 -27.17 4.30
CA THR A 127 6.72 -26.32 4.99
C THR A 127 6.06 -25.36 4.03
N ILE A 128 6.82 -24.78 3.08
CA ILE A 128 6.29 -23.94 2.01
C ILE A 128 5.24 -24.71 1.21
N TYR A 129 5.58 -25.92 0.75
CA TYR A 129 4.68 -26.78 0.00
C TYR A 129 3.38 -27.09 0.77
N LYS A 130 3.48 -27.56 2.02
CA LYS A 130 2.30 -27.84 2.87
C LYS A 130 1.40 -26.61 3.05
N ASN A 131 1.99 -25.44 3.26
CA ASN A 131 1.24 -24.21 3.43
C ASN A 131 0.57 -23.76 2.11
N LEU A 132 1.24 -23.91 0.96
CA LEU A 132 0.65 -23.61 -0.34
C LEU A 132 -0.53 -24.56 -0.66
N LEU A 133 -0.41 -25.85 -0.36
CA LEU A 133 -1.52 -26.81 -0.47
C LEU A 133 -2.71 -26.42 0.42
N THR A 134 -2.43 -25.94 1.64
CA THR A 134 -3.48 -25.44 2.52
C THR A 134 -4.18 -24.21 1.91
N MET A 135 -3.43 -23.30 1.29
CA MET A 135 -4.01 -22.14 0.59
C MET A 135 -4.83 -22.58 -0.63
N LYS A 136 -4.35 -23.56 -1.43
CA LYS A 136 -5.09 -24.19 -2.52
C LYS A 136 -6.47 -24.66 -2.06
N ARG A 137 -6.54 -25.39 -0.94
CA ARG A 137 -7.81 -25.88 -0.36
C ARG A 137 -8.72 -24.75 0.09
N ILE A 138 -8.19 -23.69 0.73
CA ILE A 138 -8.97 -22.54 1.18
C ILE A 138 -9.62 -21.81 0.00
N ILE A 139 -8.89 -21.68 -1.10
CA ILE A 139 -9.37 -20.97 -2.30
C ILE A 139 -10.25 -21.88 -3.18
N LYS A 140 -10.26 -23.19 -2.90
CA LYS A 140 -10.88 -24.23 -3.76
C LYS A 140 -10.37 -24.17 -5.20
N SER A 141 -9.05 -24.08 -5.36
CA SER A 141 -8.39 -23.93 -6.65
C SER A 141 -8.08 -25.28 -7.28
N ASN A 142 -8.19 -25.37 -8.62
CA ASN A 142 -7.81 -26.55 -9.40
C ASN A 142 -6.34 -26.51 -9.85
N LEU A 143 -5.49 -25.69 -9.19
CA LEU A 143 -4.07 -25.63 -9.53
C LEU A 143 -3.42 -26.99 -9.31
N ASP A 144 -2.56 -27.39 -10.26
CA ASP A 144 -1.87 -28.68 -10.19
C ASP A 144 -0.86 -28.74 -9.03
N ASP A 145 -0.82 -29.87 -8.32
CA ASP A 145 0.06 -30.08 -7.17
C ASP A 145 1.53 -30.15 -7.57
N THR A 146 1.83 -30.61 -8.79
CA THR A 146 3.20 -30.64 -9.33
C THR A 146 3.76 -29.26 -9.54
N SER A 147 2.93 -28.33 -10.05
CA SER A 147 3.28 -26.91 -10.19
C SER A 147 3.56 -26.26 -8.84
N ILE A 148 2.76 -26.58 -7.82
CA ILE A 148 2.95 -26.08 -6.45
C ILE A 148 4.25 -26.66 -5.85
N TYR A 149 4.53 -27.95 -6.10
CA TYR A 149 5.75 -28.60 -5.64
C TYR A 149 6.98 -27.94 -6.27
N GLN A 150 7.00 -27.79 -7.60
CA GLN A 150 8.10 -27.12 -8.32
C GLN A 150 8.34 -25.71 -7.80
N ALA A 151 7.27 -24.93 -7.60
CA ALA A 151 7.37 -23.57 -7.06
C ALA A 151 7.94 -23.55 -5.62
N ALA A 152 7.60 -24.53 -4.79
CA ALA A 152 8.10 -24.64 -3.42
C ALA A 152 9.56 -25.07 -3.36
N MET A 153 10.01 -25.95 -4.28
CA MET A 153 11.35 -26.55 -4.30
C MET A 153 12.36 -25.72 -5.10
N THR A 154 11.96 -24.61 -5.70
CA THR A 154 12.85 -23.78 -6.50
C THR A 154 14.02 -23.20 -5.67
N ARG A 155 15.22 -23.14 -6.28
CA ARG A 155 16.44 -22.57 -5.68
C ARG A 155 16.69 -21.11 -6.05
N LEU A 156 15.71 -20.41 -6.61
CA LEU A 156 15.85 -19.06 -7.15
C LEU A 156 16.02 -17.96 -6.09
N GLY A 157 16.04 -18.31 -4.81
CA GLY A 157 16.03 -17.36 -3.70
C GLY A 157 14.64 -16.74 -3.45
N TRP A 158 14.41 -16.34 -2.21
CA TRP A 158 13.09 -15.93 -1.68
C TRP A 158 12.35 -14.87 -2.51
N TYR A 159 13.09 -13.90 -3.05
CA TYR A 159 12.48 -12.81 -3.79
C TYR A 159 11.94 -13.29 -5.15
N ARG A 160 12.76 -13.99 -5.94
CA ARG A 160 12.34 -14.53 -7.23
C ARG A 160 11.28 -15.61 -7.08
N GLN A 161 11.41 -16.47 -6.07
CA GLN A 161 10.42 -17.50 -5.76
C GLN A 161 9.03 -16.92 -5.53
N CYS A 162 8.91 -15.83 -4.75
CA CYS A 162 7.63 -15.17 -4.49
C CYS A 162 7.05 -14.42 -5.70
N GLY A 163 7.83 -14.23 -6.77
CA GLY A 163 7.38 -13.64 -8.04
C GLY A 163 6.68 -14.63 -8.97
N GLN A 164 6.78 -15.93 -8.72
CA GLN A 164 6.14 -16.95 -9.56
C GLN A 164 4.62 -16.86 -9.53
N SER A 165 3.98 -17.28 -10.64
CA SER A 165 2.52 -17.25 -10.80
C SER A 165 1.78 -17.98 -9.69
N VAL A 166 2.28 -19.15 -9.26
CA VAL A 166 1.72 -19.95 -8.16
C VAL A 166 1.61 -19.15 -6.87
N PHE A 167 2.66 -18.43 -6.46
CA PHE A 167 2.62 -17.57 -5.26
C PHE A 167 1.71 -16.38 -5.44
N ASN A 168 1.68 -15.79 -6.64
CA ASN A 168 0.79 -14.68 -6.96
C ASN A 168 -0.68 -15.07 -6.86
N PHE A 169 -1.00 -16.27 -7.30
CA PHE A 169 -2.34 -16.83 -7.29
C PHE A 169 -2.78 -17.27 -5.89
N LEU A 170 -1.99 -18.15 -5.23
CA LEU A 170 -2.34 -18.71 -3.92
C LEU A 170 -2.26 -17.69 -2.78
N LEU A 171 -1.39 -16.67 -2.89
CA LEU A 171 -1.30 -15.55 -1.96
C LEU A 171 -1.83 -14.27 -2.63
N SER A 172 -3.02 -14.38 -3.24
CA SER A 172 -3.72 -13.28 -3.90
C SER A 172 -4.14 -12.18 -2.90
N PRO A 173 -4.51 -10.98 -3.36
CA PRO A 173 -5.01 -9.91 -2.49
C PRO A 173 -6.15 -10.37 -1.59
N LYS A 174 -7.08 -11.15 -2.13
CA LYS A 174 -8.23 -11.70 -1.39
C LYS A 174 -7.78 -12.59 -0.23
N VAL A 175 -6.82 -13.48 -0.46
CA VAL A 175 -6.28 -14.39 0.58
C VAL A 175 -5.50 -13.64 1.65
N LEU A 176 -4.68 -12.68 1.25
CA LEU A 176 -3.91 -11.85 2.20
C LEU A 176 -4.82 -10.97 3.06
N ALA A 177 -5.98 -10.56 2.54
CA ALA A 177 -6.96 -9.76 3.26
C ALA A 177 -7.84 -10.58 4.22
N MET A 178 -7.89 -11.90 4.09
CA MET A 178 -8.73 -12.75 4.94
C MET A 178 -8.31 -12.62 6.42
N PRO A 179 -9.26 -12.27 7.31
CA PRO A 179 -8.98 -12.28 8.74
C PRO A 179 -8.82 -13.72 9.23
N LYS A 180 -7.81 -13.98 10.06
CA LYS A 180 -7.64 -15.28 10.69
C LYS A 180 -8.22 -15.26 12.10
N LYS A 181 -9.02 -16.28 12.46
CA LYS A 181 -9.51 -16.44 13.83
C LYS A 181 -8.33 -16.63 14.79
N ASN A 182 -8.38 -16.00 15.95
CA ASN A 182 -7.37 -16.19 16.96
C ASN A 182 -7.52 -17.60 17.57
N ARG A 183 -6.40 -18.31 17.81
CA ARG A 183 -6.45 -19.66 18.41
C ARG A 183 -6.86 -19.63 19.88
N THR A 184 -6.44 -18.59 20.61
CA THR A 184 -6.70 -18.42 22.06
C THR A 184 -8.01 -17.69 22.35
N ASP A 185 -8.42 -16.77 21.50
CA ASP A 185 -9.66 -16.01 21.67
C ASP A 185 -10.43 -15.99 20.34
N LYS A 186 -11.43 -16.87 20.24
CA LYS A 186 -12.27 -16.99 19.02
C LYS A 186 -13.07 -15.74 18.68
N ARG A 187 -13.26 -14.83 19.65
CA ARG A 187 -13.96 -13.53 19.46
C ARG A 187 -13.07 -12.49 18.79
N LYS A 188 -11.75 -12.61 18.92
CA LYS A 188 -10.78 -11.68 18.31
C LYS A 188 -10.27 -12.25 16.99
N SER A 189 -10.54 -11.58 15.90
CA SER A 189 -9.95 -11.91 14.60
C SER A 189 -8.62 -11.19 14.43
N ARG A 190 -7.64 -11.90 13.88
CA ARG A 190 -6.35 -11.29 13.47
C ARG A 190 -6.56 -10.59 12.12
N PRO A 191 -6.20 -9.31 11.99
CA PRO A 191 -6.43 -8.58 10.75
C PRO A 191 -5.63 -9.18 9.60
N GLY A 192 -6.26 -9.24 8.43
CA GLY A 192 -5.59 -9.47 7.16
C GLY A 192 -4.89 -8.19 6.66
N LEU A 193 -4.19 -8.30 5.54
CA LEU A 193 -3.56 -7.17 4.86
C LEU A 193 -4.62 -6.35 4.12
N VAL A 194 -4.66 -5.05 4.36
CA VAL A 194 -5.52 -4.13 3.60
C VAL A 194 -4.99 -4.01 2.17
N ASP A 195 -5.87 -4.15 1.18
CA ASP A 195 -5.54 -3.81 -0.20
C ASP A 195 -5.68 -2.29 -0.40
N PRO A 196 -4.57 -1.58 -0.72
CA PRO A 196 -4.59 -0.12 -0.86
C PRO A 196 -5.53 0.36 -1.96
N TYR A 197 -5.65 -0.39 -3.06
CA TYR A 197 -6.50 -0.01 -4.18
C TYR A 197 -7.99 -0.20 -3.84
N ALA A 198 -8.36 -1.33 -3.26
CA ALA A 198 -9.73 -1.58 -2.82
C ALA A 198 -10.19 -0.55 -1.77
N LEU A 199 -9.32 -0.20 -0.81
CA LEU A 199 -9.59 0.85 0.15
C LEU A 199 -9.80 2.21 -0.53
N TYR A 200 -8.96 2.56 -1.49
CA TYR A 200 -9.11 3.82 -2.22
C TYR A 200 -10.42 3.87 -3.01
N GLN A 201 -10.81 2.78 -3.65
CA GLN A 201 -12.09 2.70 -4.36
C GLN A 201 -13.28 2.86 -3.42
N SER A 202 -13.26 2.24 -2.26
CA SER A 202 -14.35 2.37 -1.27
C SER A 202 -14.52 3.80 -0.74
N LEU A 203 -13.43 4.58 -0.67
CA LEU A 203 -13.48 5.98 -0.24
C LEU A 203 -13.95 6.95 -1.34
N ARG A 204 -13.87 6.54 -2.60
CA ARG A 204 -14.31 7.33 -3.76
C ARG A 204 -15.69 6.95 -4.29
N SER A 205 -16.19 5.78 -3.93
CA SER A 205 -17.57 5.41 -4.26
C SER A 205 -18.51 6.43 -3.61
N PRO A 206 -19.42 7.09 -4.35
CA PRO A 206 -20.43 7.91 -3.73
C PRO A 206 -21.19 6.99 -2.77
N ILE A 207 -21.29 7.41 -1.50
CA ILE A 207 -22.20 6.79 -0.55
C ILE A 207 -23.58 6.99 -1.18
N CYS A 208 -24.20 5.89 -1.66
CA CYS A 208 -25.61 5.91 -1.98
C CYS A 208 -26.34 6.28 -0.68
N MET A 209 -26.72 7.56 -0.57
CA MET A 209 -27.68 8.02 0.41
C MET A 209 -29.06 7.67 -0.08
#